data_81d13d102180f01985a532670ebd3f67
#
_entry.id   81d13d102180f01985a532670ebd3f67
#
_cell.length_a   1.000
_cell.length_b   1.000
_cell.length_c   1.000
_cell.angle_alpha   90.00
_cell.angle_beta   90.00
_cell.angle_gamma   90.00
#
_symmetry.space_group_name_H-M   'P 1'
#
loop_
_entity.id
_entity.type
_entity.pdbx_description
1 polymer ?
#
loop_
_entity_poly.entity_id
_entity_poly.type
_entity_poly.pdbx_seq_one_letter_code
_entity_poly.pdbx_strand_id
1 'polypeptide(L)'
;MIRKAFVMSINPDQHEEYEKRHRPIWPELEEALKSQGVLNYSIYLDVDTHQLFAYAEIEDEKRWAALADMDICKKWWAHMREIMASNPDNSPVMKDLREVFHIEK
;
A
#
# COMPACT_ATOMS: atom_id res chain seq x y z
N MET A 1 13.67 -11.76 -6.22
CA MET A 1 12.60 -11.11 -5.44
C MET A 1 13.11 -9.79 -4.90
N ILE A 2 12.28 -8.77 -4.93
CA ILE A 2 12.62 -7.44 -4.46
C ILE A 2 11.78 -7.13 -3.23
N ARG A 3 12.39 -6.59 -2.17
CA ARG A 3 11.67 -6.17 -0.96
C ARG A 3 11.50 -4.65 -1.02
N LYS A 4 10.28 -4.20 -0.76
CA LYS A 4 9.95 -2.77 -0.72
C LYS A 4 9.31 -2.43 0.61
N ALA A 5 9.64 -1.26 1.15
CA ALA A 5 8.96 -0.75 2.33
C ALA A 5 8.71 0.74 2.15
N PHE A 6 7.57 1.21 2.63
CA PHE A 6 7.21 2.62 2.52
C PHE A 6 6.24 3.02 3.62
N VAL A 7 6.13 4.32 3.84
CA VAL A 7 5.30 4.89 4.90
C VAL A 7 4.22 5.75 4.28
N MET A 8 3.00 5.59 4.78
CA MET A 8 1.85 6.44 4.45
C MET A 8 1.26 6.99 5.74
N SER A 9 0.28 7.87 5.64
CA SER A 9 -0.39 8.43 6.82
C SER A 9 -1.89 8.29 6.71
N ILE A 10 -2.53 7.96 7.82
CA ILE A 10 -3.97 7.82 7.92
C ILE A 10 -4.51 8.92 8.84
N ASN A 11 -5.74 9.36 8.62
CA ASN A 11 -6.38 10.35 9.47
C ASN A 11 -6.58 9.77 10.88
N PRO A 12 -6.40 10.58 11.95
CA PRO A 12 -6.38 10.06 13.32
C PRO A 12 -7.62 9.29 13.75
N ASP A 13 -8.78 9.63 13.23
CA ASP A 13 -10.06 9.02 13.62
C ASP A 13 -10.52 7.92 12.65
N GLN A 14 -9.66 7.48 11.73
CA GLN A 14 -10.03 6.55 10.66
C GLN A 14 -9.29 5.21 10.71
N HIS A 15 -8.68 4.87 11.85
CA HIS A 15 -7.93 3.61 11.97
C HIS A 15 -8.82 2.39 11.72
N GLU A 16 -9.98 2.35 12.34
CA GLU A 16 -10.91 1.22 12.21
C GLU A 16 -11.47 1.12 10.79
N GLU A 17 -11.80 2.25 10.18
CA GLU A 17 -12.33 2.28 8.83
C GLU A 17 -11.29 1.80 7.81
N TYR A 18 -10.02 2.17 8.00
CA TYR A 18 -8.94 1.72 7.15
C TYR A 18 -8.81 0.19 7.19
N GLU A 19 -8.78 -0.37 8.39
CA GLU A 19 -8.69 -1.81 8.57
C GLU A 19 -9.90 -2.52 7.98
N LYS A 20 -11.09 -1.98 8.20
CA LYS A 20 -12.34 -2.54 7.68
C LYS A 20 -12.34 -2.61 6.15
N ARG A 21 -11.82 -1.59 5.46
CA ARG A 21 -11.76 -1.55 4.01
C ARG A 21 -10.81 -2.59 3.43
N HIS A 22 -9.87 -3.08 4.24
CA HIS A 22 -8.90 -4.11 3.84
C HIS A 22 -9.34 -5.54 4.21
N ARG A 23 -10.47 -5.70 4.90
CA ARG A 23 -10.89 -7.02 5.40
C ARG A 23 -12.36 -7.30 5.09
N PRO A 24 -12.66 -7.78 3.88
CA PRO A 24 -11.74 -8.11 2.79
C PRO A 24 -11.42 -6.90 1.92
N ILE A 25 -10.25 -6.91 1.32
CA ILE A 25 -9.90 -5.97 0.27
C ILE A 25 -10.69 -6.35 -1.00
N TRP A 26 -10.85 -5.42 -1.92
CA TRP A 26 -11.55 -5.70 -3.18
C TRP A 26 -10.89 -6.87 -3.92
N PRO A 27 -11.65 -7.90 -4.30
CA PRO A 27 -11.07 -9.06 -5.01
C PRO A 27 -10.35 -8.68 -6.30
N GLU A 28 -10.87 -7.70 -7.05
CA GLU A 28 -10.23 -7.23 -8.28
C GLU A 28 -8.89 -6.56 -8.02
N LEU A 29 -8.76 -5.85 -6.91
CA LEU A 29 -7.50 -5.21 -6.53
C LEU A 29 -6.48 -6.27 -6.12
N GLU A 30 -6.90 -7.24 -5.33
CA GLU A 30 -6.02 -8.34 -4.93
C GLU A 30 -5.51 -9.08 -6.15
N GLU A 31 -6.38 -9.37 -7.11
CA GLU A 31 -6.01 -10.04 -8.36
C GLU A 31 -5.02 -9.20 -9.16
N ALA A 32 -5.25 -7.88 -9.26
CA ALA A 32 -4.35 -6.97 -9.96
C ALA A 32 -2.96 -6.98 -9.33
N LEU A 33 -2.89 -6.91 -8.00
CA LEU A 33 -1.62 -6.96 -7.28
C LEU A 33 -0.85 -8.24 -7.61
N LYS A 34 -1.52 -9.38 -7.50
CA LYS A 34 -0.89 -10.67 -7.78
C LYS A 34 -0.46 -10.81 -9.23
N SER A 35 -1.28 -10.34 -10.17
CA SER A 35 -0.96 -10.41 -11.60
C SER A 35 0.25 -9.55 -11.96
N GLN A 36 0.53 -8.50 -11.18
CA GLN A 36 1.68 -7.63 -11.39
C GLN A 36 2.91 -8.06 -10.58
N GLY A 37 2.88 -9.27 -10.04
CA GLY A 37 4.05 -9.85 -9.40
C GLY A 37 4.22 -9.56 -7.92
N VAL A 38 3.15 -9.15 -7.24
CA VAL A 38 3.19 -9.01 -5.80
C VAL A 38 3.09 -10.39 -5.16
N LEU A 39 4.14 -10.78 -4.47
CA LEU A 39 4.26 -12.08 -3.82
C LEU A 39 3.77 -12.05 -2.38
N ASN A 40 3.94 -10.89 -1.74
CA ASN A 40 3.61 -10.72 -0.34
C ASN A 40 3.42 -9.23 -0.08
N TYR A 41 2.44 -8.87 0.75
CA TYR A 41 2.17 -7.47 1.04
C TYR A 41 1.53 -7.37 2.41
N SER A 42 2.13 -6.60 3.30
CA SER A 42 1.61 -6.36 4.65
C SER A 42 1.65 -4.89 4.97
N ILE A 43 0.66 -4.41 5.72
CA ILE A 43 0.61 -3.04 6.18
C ILE A 43 0.42 -3.05 7.69
N TYR A 44 1.25 -2.31 8.41
CA TYR A 44 1.22 -2.20 9.87
C TYR A 44 0.90 -0.77 10.26
N LEU A 45 0.08 -0.60 11.28
CA LEU A 45 -0.32 0.70 11.78
C LEU A 45 0.42 1.04 13.07
N ASP A 46 1.03 2.23 13.12
CA ASP A 46 1.48 2.82 14.37
C ASP A 46 0.34 3.70 14.88
N VAL A 47 -0.34 3.24 15.94
CA VAL A 47 -1.55 3.90 16.45
C VAL A 47 -1.26 5.27 17.06
N ASP A 48 -0.03 5.51 17.50
CA ASP A 48 0.34 6.77 18.14
C ASP A 48 0.66 7.87 17.15
N THR A 49 1.27 7.51 16.02
CA THR A 49 1.71 8.48 15.02
C THR A 49 0.79 8.55 13.81
N HIS A 50 -0.21 7.64 13.71
CA HIS A 50 -1.12 7.53 12.57
C HIS A 50 -0.39 7.20 11.27
N GLN A 51 0.75 6.50 11.38
CA GLN A 51 1.54 6.10 10.23
C GLN A 51 1.28 4.64 9.89
N LEU A 52 1.28 4.38 8.58
CA LEU A 52 1.12 3.05 8.03
C LEU A 52 2.45 2.64 7.42
N PHE A 53 2.99 1.53 7.91
CA PHE A 53 4.25 0.98 7.41
C PHE A 53 3.94 -0.21 6.54
N ALA A 54 4.22 -0.07 5.24
CA ALA A 54 3.93 -1.11 4.27
C ALA A 54 5.20 -1.87 3.90
N TYR A 55 5.06 -3.19 3.75
CA TYR A 55 6.13 -4.06 3.29
C TYR A 55 5.59 -4.95 2.16
N ALA A 56 6.33 -5.00 1.06
CA ALA A 56 5.95 -5.83 -0.07
C ALA A 56 7.15 -6.58 -0.63
N GLU A 57 6.89 -7.83 -1.07
CA GLU A 57 7.84 -8.62 -1.83
C GLU A 57 7.29 -8.71 -3.24
N ILE A 58 8.09 -8.30 -4.22
CA ILE A 58 7.65 -8.20 -5.60
C ILE A 58 8.64 -8.88 -6.53
N GLU A 59 8.16 -9.29 -7.71
CA GLU A 59 9.00 -9.92 -8.72
C GLU A 59 9.76 -8.92 -9.57
N ASP A 60 9.15 -7.75 -9.84
CA ASP A 60 9.67 -6.80 -10.82
C ASP A 60 9.24 -5.38 -10.51
N GLU A 61 10.20 -4.44 -10.56
CA GLU A 61 9.94 -3.02 -10.27
C GLU A 61 9.01 -2.36 -11.29
N LYS A 62 9.15 -2.71 -12.57
CA LYS A 62 8.32 -2.10 -13.62
C LYS A 62 6.87 -2.51 -13.49
N ARG A 63 6.63 -3.78 -13.15
CA ARG A 63 5.29 -4.30 -12.96
C ARG A 63 4.65 -3.68 -11.71
N TRP A 64 5.43 -3.49 -10.66
CA TRP A 64 4.96 -2.79 -9.46
C TRP A 64 4.54 -1.37 -9.80
N ALA A 65 5.40 -0.63 -10.53
CA ALA A 65 5.11 0.74 -10.93
C ALA A 65 3.88 0.82 -11.84
N ALA A 66 3.65 -0.18 -12.67
CA ALA A 66 2.51 -0.21 -13.59
C ALA A 66 1.17 -0.30 -12.88
N LEU A 67 1.13 -0.74 -11.62
CA LEU A 67 -0.10 -0.77 -10.83
C LEU A 67 -0.76 0.61 -10.76
N ALA A 68 0.05 1.67 -10.68
CA ALA A 68 -0.45 3.04 -10.59
C ALA A 68 -1.28 3.47 -11.82
N ASP A 69 -1.07 2.82 -12.95
CA ASP A 69 -1.79 3.12 -14.19
C ASP A 69 -3.04 2.27 -14.38
N MET A 70 -3.27 1.29 -13.52
CA MET A 70 -4.43 0.41 -13.63
C MET A 70 -5.69 1.07 -13.06
N ASP A 71 -6.80 0.94 -13.77
CA ASP A 71 -8.07 1.55 -13.34
C ASP A 71 -8.51 1.10 -11.95
N ILE A 72 -8.33 -0.18 -11.63
CA ILE A 72 -8.75 -0.69 -10.32
C ILE A 72 -7.96 -0.04 -9.19
N CYS A 73 -6.68 0.24 -9.42
CA CYS A 73 -5.83 0.90 -8.44
C CYS A 73 -6.26 2.36 -8.25
N LYS A 74 -6.57 3.04 -9.35
CA LYS A 74 -7.05 4.43 -9.31
C LYS A 74 -8.39 4.54 -8.58
N LYS A 75 -9.28 3.58 -8.78
CA LYS A 75 -10.56 3.52 -8.08
C LYS A 75 -10.36 3.29 -6.58
N TRP A 76 -9.42 2.42 -6.22
CA TRP A 76 -9.08 2.17 -4.83
C TRP A 76 -8.54 3.43 -4.16
N TRP A 77 -7.65 4.15 -4.83
CA TRP A 77 -7.11 5.39 -4.30
C TRP A 77 -8.20 6.45 -4.09
N ALA A 78 -9.12 6.57 -5.04
CA ALA A 78 -10.24 7.50 -4.90
C ALA A 78 -11.12 7.12 -3.70
N HIS A 79 -11.31 5.83 -3.48
CA HIS A 79 -12.08 5.31 -2.35
C HIS A 79 -11.37 5.60 -1.01
N MET A 80 -10.05 5.48 -0.97
CA MET A 80 -9.27 5.66 0.25
C MET A 80 -8.95 7.12 0.57
N ARG A 81 -9.08 8.01 -0.40
CA ARG A 81 -8.68 9.41 -0.25
C ARG A 81 -9.29 10.11 0.95
N GLU A 82 -10.52 9.80 1.28
CA GLU A 82 -11.25 10.50 2.36
C GLU A 82 -10.72 10.16 3.76
N ILE A 83 -9.95 9.10 3.89
CA ILE A 83 -9.47 8.64 5.19
C ILE A 83 -7.95 8.68 5.35
N MET A 84 -7.21 9.09 4.32
CA MET A 84 -5.75 9.13 4.39
C MET A 84 -5.16 10.27 3.57
N ALA A 85 -3.92 10.64 3.91
CA ALA A 85 -3.21 11.70 3.17
C ALA A 85 -2.99 11.26 1.73
N SER A 86 -3.42 12.10 0.78
CA SER A 86 -3.39 11.78 -0.63
C SER A 86 -2.87 12.94 -1.46
N ASN A 87 -2.27 12.59 -2.61
CA ASN A 87 -1.84 13.54 -3.62
C ASN A 87 -3.03 14.02 -4.45
N PRO A 88 -2.88 15.09 -5.27
CA PRO A 88 -3.98 15.57 -6.12
C PRO A 88 -4.57 14.52 -7.06
N ASP A 89 -3.79 13.52 -7.47
CA ASP A 89 -4.25 12.42 -8.32
C ASP A 89 -4.86 11.26 -7.55
N ASN A 90 -5.11 11.45 -6.24
CA ASN A 90 -5.65 10.47 -5.31
C ASN A 90 -4.66 9.40 -4.84
N SER A 91 -3.45 9.34 -5.41
CA SER A 91 -2.46 8.40 -4.92
C SER A 91 -2.07 8.75 -3.48
N PRO A 92 -1.77 7.76 -2.66
CA PRO A 92 -1.39 8.04 -1.27
C PRO A 92 -0.06 8.79 -1.22
N VAL A 93 0.02 9.77 -0.31
CA VAL A 93 1.30 10.39 0.00
C VAL A 93 2.14 9.31 0.66
N MET A 94 3.28 8.99 0.09
CA MET A 94 4.13 7.94 0.63
C MET A 94 5.59 8.32 0.58
N LYS A 95 6.36 7.72 1.47
CA LYS A 95 7.79 7.91 1.56
C LYS A 95 8.45 6.54 1.50
N ASP A 96 9.32 6.33 0.52
CA ASP A 96 10.07 5.09 0.41
C ASP A 96 11.05 4.96 1.56
N LEU A 97 11.18 3.75 2.09
CA LEU A 97 12.14 3.43 3.12
C LEU A 97 13.30 2.65 2.51
N ARG A 98 14.50 2.96 2.97
CA ARG A 98 15.70 2.27 2.52
C ARG A 98 16.00 1.09 3.43
N GLU A 99 16.17 -0.10 2.86
CA GLU A 99 16.60 -1.26 3.63
C GLU A 99 18.04 -1.03 4.10
N VAL A 100 18.25 -1.10 5.40
CA VAL A 100 19.58 -0.91 5.98
C VAL A 100 20.16 -2.21 6.54
N PHE A 101 19.33 -3.23 6.67
CA PHE A 101 19.79 -4.54 7.15
C PHE A 101 18.79 -5.61 6.74
N HIS A 102 19.30 -6.77 6.38
CA HIS A 102 18.50 -7.96 6.09
C HIS A 102 19.33 -9.19 6.41
N ILE A 103 18.70 -10.17 7.00
CA ILE A 103 19.34 -11.46 7.23
C ILE A 103 18.42 -12.57 6.68
N GLU A 104 19.02 -13.54 6.05
CA GLU A 104 18.34 -14.75 5.60
C GLU A 104 18.86 -15.95 6.36
N LYS A 105 17.96 -16.88 6.65
CA LYS A 105 18.29 -18.10 7.35
C LYS A 105 19.04 -19.09 6.47
#